data_5f0c94a8a810d5cb2b6d804638930e98
#
_entry.id   5f0c94a8a810d5cb2b6d804638930e98
#
_cell.length_a   1.000
_cell.length_b   1.000
_cell.length_c   1.000
_cell.angle_alpha   90.00
_cell.angle_beta   90.00
_cell.angle_gamma   90.00
#
_symmetry.space_group_name_H-M   'P 1'
#
loop_
_entity.id
_entity.type
_entity.pdbx_description
1 polymer ?
#
loop_
_entity_poly.entity_id
_entity_poly.type
_entity_poly.pdbx_seq_one_letter_code
_entity_poly.pdbx_strand_id
1 'polypeptide(L)'
;MASIMATYAQDFATKWELEAQNKRDLDIFDNLSDRLIEFGMISARHGVLFNQKDKHRLIAILEFKDAEAYKNCMELIEATDWNREINRVERLESYVIDAELDA
;
A
#
# COMPACT_ATOMS: atom_id res chain seq x y z
N MET A 1 13.75 17.81 4.31
CA MET A 1 12.28 17.71 4.43
C MET A 1 11.88 16.28 4.80
N ALA A 2 10.88 16.15 5.66
CA ALA A 2 10.40 14.83 6.05
C ALA A 2 9.59 14.18 4.94
N SER A 3 9.81 12.90 4.72
CA SER A 3 8.97 12.10 3.84
C SER A 3 7.71 11.63 4.57
N ILE A 4 6.73 11.18 3.81
CA ILE A 4 5.50 10.59 4.35
C ILE A 4 5.48 9.12 3.97
N MET A 5 5.23 8.24 4.93
CA MET A 5 5.10 6.81 4.70
C MET A 5 3.68 6.37 5.00
N ALA A 6 3.04 5.71 4.06
CA ALA A 6 1.72 5.12 4.23
C ALA A 6 1.83 3.61 4.35
N THR A 7 1.13 3.05 5.33
CA THR A 7 0.97 1.61 5.47
C THR A 7 -0.48 1.26 5.24
N TYR A 8 -0.71 0.32 4.35
CA TYR A 8 -2.05 -0.10 3.96
C TYR A 8 -2.18 -1.59 4.24
N ALA A 9 -2.94 -1.96 5.27
CA ALA A 9 -3.13 -3.35 5.66
C ALA A 9 -4.52 -3.82 5.28
N GLN A 10 -4.61 -5.05 4.74
CA GLN A 10 -5.87 -5.68 4.33
C GLN A 10 -5.93 -7.07 4.94
N ASP A 11 -6.94 -7.33 5.77
CA ASP A 11 -7.17 -8.62 6.40
C ASP A 11 -8.32 -9.35 5.74
N PHE A 12 -8.07 -10.59 5.32
CA PHE A 12 -9.03 -11.45 4.64
C PHE A 12 -9.43 -12.64 5.51
N ALA A 13 -10.61 -13.18 5.26
CA ALA A 13 -11.10 -14.33 6.00
C ALA A 13 -10.34 -15.61 5.64
N THR A 14 -9.86 -15.75 4.39
CA THR A 14 -9.21 -16.95 3.90
C THR A 14 -7.95 -16.60 3.11
N LYS A 15 -7.03 -17.57 3.06
CA LYS A 15 -5.84 -17.46 2.22
C LYS A 15 -6.19 -17.33 0.74
N TRP A 16 -7.23 -18.02 0.31
CA TRP A 16 -7.71 -17.98 -1.07
C TRP A 16 -8.11 -16.57 -1.50
N GLU A 17 -8.89 -15.90 -0.66
CA GLU A 17 -9.30 -14.53 -0.90
C GLU A 17 -8.11 -13.56 -0.92
N LEU A 18 -7.16 -13.75 0.00
CA LEU A 18 -5.93 -12.97 0.03
C LEU A 18 -5.15 -13.11 -1.28
N GLU A 19 -4.95 -14.33 -1.75
CA GLU A 19 -4.18 -14.58 -2.97
C GLU A 19 -4.85 -13.96 -4.19
N ALA A 20 -6.18 -14.04 -4.29
CA ALA A 20 -6.93 -13.45 -5.37
C ALA A 20 -6.78 -11.92 -5.41
N GLN A 21 -6.90 -11.27 -4.24
CA GLN A 21 -6.78 -9.82 -4.17
C GLN A 21 -5.32 -9.37 -4.36
N ASN A 22 -4.37 -10.13 -3.84
CA ASN A 22 -2.96 -9.83 -4.02
C ASN A 22 -2.57 -9.73 -5.50
N LYS A 23 -3.03 -10.68 -6.29
CA LYS A 23 -2.77 -10.68 -7.72
C LYS A 23 -3.36 -9.46 -8.41
N ARG A 24 -4.60 -9.10 -8.08
CA ARG A 24 -5.28 -7.93 -8.62
C ARG A 24 -4.56 -6.63 -8.25
N ASP A 25 -4.18 -6.50 -6.98
CA ASP A 25 -3.52 -5.31 -6.47
C ASP A 25 -2.17 -5.09 -7.16
N LEU A 26 -1.39 -6.15 -7.33
CA LEU A 26 -0.10 -6.06 -8.00
C LEU A 26 -0.23 -5.65 -9.47
N ASP A 27 -1.19 -6.22 -10.18
CA ASP A 27 -1.45 -5.89 -11.59
C ASP A 27 -1.90 -4.43 -11.74
N ILE A 28 -2.81 -3.98 -10.89
CA ILE A 28 -3.32 -2.60 -10.92
C ILE A 28 -2.21 -1.63 -10.55
N PHE A 29 -1.45 -1.92 -9.49
CA PHE A 29 -0.35 -1.08 -9.06
C PHE A 29 0.71 -0.93 -10.14
N ASP A 30 1.03 -2.01 -10.83
CA ASP A 30 2.00 -2.00 -11.92
C ASP A 30 1.61 -0.99 -13.01
N ASN A 31 0.31 -0.88 -13.30
CA ASN A 31 -0.21 0.08 -14.27
C ASN A 31 -0.18 1.53 -13.75
N LEU A 32 -0.15 1.74 -12.44
CA LEU A 32 -0.14 3.08 -11.84
C LEU A 32 1.26 3.57 -11.50
N SER A 33 2.23 2.68 -11.41
CA SER A 33 3.53 2.98 -10.80
C SER A 33 4.24 4.18 -11.44
N ASP A 34 4.25 4.28 -12.75
CA ASP A 34 4.93 5.39 -13.44
C ASP A 34 4.33 6.75 -13.05
N ARG A 35 3.01 6.83 -12.96
CA ARG A 35 2.33 8.06 -12.57
C ARG A 35 2.58 8.40 -11.11
N LEU A 36 2.60 7.39 -10.23
CA LEU A 36 2.87 7.59 -8.82
C LEU A 36 4.30 8.10 -8.61
N ILE A 37 5.26 7.54 -9.34
CA ILE A 37 6.65 8.01 -9.30
C ILE A 37 6.74 9.45 -9.79
N GLU A 38 6.07 9.79 -10.86
CA GLU A 38 6.00 11.16 -11.35
C GLU A 38 5.47 12.14 -10.30
N PHE A 39 4.45 11.71 -9.53
CA PHE A 39 3.88 12.53 -8.47
C PHE A 39 4.76 12.63 -7.23
N GLY A 40 5.80 11.81 -7.12
CA GLY A 40 6.76 11.88 -6.02
C GLY A 40 6.78 10.68 -5.06
N MET A 41 6.22 9.54 -5.45
CA MET A 41 6.43 8.30 -4.72
C MET A 41 7.88 7.86 -4.88
N ILE A 42 8.57 7.59 -3.78
CA ILE A 42 9.99 7.22 -3.78
C ILE A 42 10.24 5.74 -3.50
N SER A 43 9.29 5.04 -2.90
CA SER A 43 9.37 3.59 -2.74
C SER A 43 8.00 2.98 -2.57
N ALA A 44 7.89 1.71 -2.93
CA ALA A 44 6.70 0.91 -2.72
C ALA A 44 7.11 -0.53 -2.46
N ARG A 45 6.54 -1.11 -1.43
CA ARG A 45 6.76 -2.53 -1.08
C ARG A 45 5.43 -3.16 -0.75
N HIS A 46 5.31 -4.44 -1.09
CA HIS A 46 4.10 -5.21 -0.84
C HIS A 46 4.48 -6.56 -0.24
N GLY A 47 3.73 -7.00 0.73
CA GLY A 47 4.05 -8.24 1.40
C GLY A 47 2.85 -8.94 1.99
N VAL A 48 3.08 -10.18 2.40
CA VAL A 48 2.10 -11.04 3.07
C VAL A 48 2.59 -11.27 4.50
N LEU A 49 1.65 -11.29 5.44
CA LEU A 49 1.99 -11.53 6.84
C LEU A 49 2.72 -12.86 6.99
N PHE A 50 3.88 -12.82 7.65
CA PHE A 50 4.72 -13.97 7.89
C PHE A 50 4.41 -14.60 9.25
N ASN A 51 4.35 -15.92 9.28
CA ASN A 51 4.34 -16.69 10.52
C ASN A 51 3.14 -16.49 11.46
N GLN A 52 1.93 -16.25 10.88
CA GLN A 52 0.69 -16.26 11.67
C GLN A 52 -0.34 -17.19 11.04
N LYS A 53 -0.77 -18.17 11.80
CA LYS A 53 -1.58 -19.28 11.28
C LYS A 53 -3.00 -18.88 10.87
N ASP A 54 -3.64 -17.98 11.62
CA ASP A 54 -5.06 -17.70 11.44
C ASP A 54 -5.35 -16.31 10.90
N LYS A 55 -4.31 -15.61 10.45
CA LYS A 55 -4.47 -14.29 9.85
C LYS A 55 -3.98 -14.29 8.41
N HIS A 56 -4.79 -13.69 7.56
CA HIS A 56 -4.48 -13.56 6.14
C HIS A 56 -4.41 -12.08 5.80
N ARG A 57 -3.21 -11.50 5.94
CA ARG A 57 -3.00 -10.06 5.77
C ARG A 57 -2.04 -9.76 4.64
N LEU A 58 -2.46 -8.83 3.79
CA LEU A 58 -1.57 -8.14 2.86
C LEU A 58 -1.17 -6.80 3.45
N ILE A 59 0.04 -6.36 3.17
CA ILE A 59 0.48 -5.01 3.52
C ILE A 59 1.15 -4.35 2.33
N ALA A 60 0.82 -3.08 2.11
CA ALA A 60 1.55 -2.22 1.18
C ALA A 60 2.20 -1.12 1.98
N ILE A 61 3.47 -0.84 1.69
CA ILE A 61 4.22 0.23 2.34
C ILE A 61 4.70 1.16 1.23
N LEU A 62 4.16 2.39 1.24
CA LEU A 62 4.47 3.40 0.23
C LEU A 62 5.16 4.58 0.89
N GLU A 63 6.19 5.11 0.25
CA GLU A 63 6.85 6.30 0.76
C GLU A 63 6.83 7.40 -0.30
N PHE A 64 6.55 8.63 0.16
CA PHE A 64 6.39 9.81 -0.69
C PHE A 64 7.37 10.88 -0.24
N LYS A 65 7.92 11.64 -1.18
CA LYS A 65 8.98 12.61 -0.88
C LYS A 65 8.53 13.73 0.05
N ASP A 66 7.24 14.09 0.03
CA ASP A 66 6.66 15.16 0.85
C ASP A 66 5.14 15.02 0.94
N ALA A 67 4.49 15.92 1.67
CA ALA A 67 3.05 15.90 1.87
C ALA A 67 2.26 16.15 0.57
N GLU A 68 2.78 16.97 -0.32
CA GLU A 68 2.12 17.25 -1.61
C GLU A 68 2.13 16.00 -2.49
N ALA A 69 3.27 15.30 -2.57
CA ALA A 69 3.38 14.04 -3.29
C ALA A 69 2.42 13.00 -2.72
N TYR A 70 2.36 12.89 -1.39
CA TYR A 70 1.41 12.01 -0.71
C TYR A 70 -0.02 12.29 -1.15
N LYS A 71 -0.44 13.55 -1.10
CA LYS A 71 -1.80 13.95 -1.46
C LYS A 71 -2.12 13.58 -2.91
N ASN A 72 -1.23 13.91 -3.85
CA ASN A 72 -1.45 13.65 -5.26
C ASN A 72 -1.50 12.15 -5.57
N CYS A 73 -0.60 11.38 -4.95
CA CYS A 73 -0.59 9.93 -5.13
C CYS A 73 -1.84 9.28 -4.53
N MET A 74 -2.26 9.71 -3.34
CA MET A 74 -3.44 9.14 -2.69
C MET A 74 -4.72 9.46 -3.46
N GLU A 75 -4.83 10.64 -4.06
CA GLU A 75 -5.97 10.97 -4.93
C GLU A 75 -6.07 10.00 -6.12
N LEU A 76 -4.94 9.68 -6.74
CA LEU A 76 -4.91 8.71 -7.84
C LEU A 76 -5.27 7.30 -7.36
N ILE A 77 -4.70 6.88 -6.25
CA ILE A 77 -4.96 5.55 -5.67
C ILE A 77 -6.44 5.42 -5.33
N GLU A 78 -7.03 6.41 -4.68
CA GLU A 78 -8.45 6.38 -4.29
C GLU A 78 -9.40 6.44 -5.49
N ALA A 79 -9.01 7.11 -6.58
CA ALA A 79 -9.80 7.19 -7.79
C ALA A 79 -9.74 5.92 -8.64
N THR A 80 -8.84 5.00 -8.32
CA THR A 80 -8.62 3.78 -9.09
C THR A 80 -9.57 2.68 -8.62
N ASP A 81 -10.13 1.92 -9.55
CA ASP A 81 -10.94 0.75 -9.24
C ASP A 81 -10.02 -0.44 -8.94
N TRP A 82 -10.00 -0.87 -7.68
CA TRP A 82 -9.17 -1.99 -7.21
C TRP A 82 -9.91 -3.32 -7.24
N ASN A 83 -11.10 -3.39 -7.82
CA ASN A 83 -11.93 -4.60 -7.88
C ASN A 83 -12.17 -5.20 -6.48
N ARG A 84 -12.66 -4.37 -5.56
CA ARG A 84 -12.83 -4.74 -4.16
C ARG A 84 -14.12 -5.50 -3.90
N GLU A 85 -14.33 -6.59 -4.63
CA GLU A 85 -15.47 -7.48 -4.45
C GLU A 85 -15.30 -8.43 -3.26
N ILE A 86 -14.05 -8.68 -2.88
CA ILE A 86 -13.71 -9.59 -1.80
C ILE A 86 -13.74 -8.82 -0.48
N ASN A 87 -14.54 -9.33 0.47
CA ASN A 87 -14.66 -8.70 1.79
C ASN A 87 -13.34 -8.72 2.54
N ARG A 88 -13.02 -7.61 3.18
CA ARG A 88 -11.80 -7.44 3.95
C ARG A 88 -11.96 -6.36 4.99
N VAL A 89 -11.09 -6.39 5.99
CA VAL A 89 -10.90 -5.28 6.92
C VAL A 89 -9.68 -4.50 6.44
N GLU A 90 -9.84 -3.21 6.21
CA GLU A 90 -8.76 -2.36 5.72
C GLU A 90 -8.34 -1.36 6.79
N ARG A 91 -7.03 -1.07 6.82
CA ARG A 91 -6.47 -0.03 7.69
C ARG A 91 -5.39 0.73 6.95
N LEU A 92 -5.58 2.04 6.83
CA LEU A 92 -4.57 2.93 6.28
C LEU A 92 -4.04 3.80 7.41
N GLU A 93 -2.72 3.80 7.57
CA GLU A 93 -2.03 4.65 8.54
C GLU A 93 -0.89 5.36 7.83
N SER A 94 -0.72 6.65 8.12
CA SER A 94 0.32 7.44 7.47
C SER A 94 1.17 8.13 8.52
N TYR A 95 2.47 8.16 8.29
CA TYR A 95 3.47 8.63 9.26
C TYR A 95 4.37 9.66 8.62
N VAL A 96 4.74 10.68 9.39
CA VAL A 96 5.83 11.57 9.02
C VAL A 96 7.13 10.92 9.45
N ILE A 97 8.05 10.73 8.52
CA ILE A 97 9.34 10.15 8.84
C ILE A 97 10.25 11.29 9.30
N ASP A 98 10.54 11.33 10.58
CA ASP A 98 11.30 12.42 11.20
C ASP A 98 12.78 12.08 11.47
N ALA A 99 13.15 10.81 11.36
CA ALA A 99 14.52 10.38 11.54
C ALA A 99 14.78 9.06 10.82
N GLU A 100 15.99 8.92 10.31
CA GLU A 100 16.49 7.65 9.79
C GLU A 100 17.63 7.18 10.69
N LEU A 101 17.59 5.90 11.06
CA LEU A 101 18.60 5.30 11.91
C LEU A 101 19.39 4.28 11.10
N ASP A 102 20.72 4.42 11.15
CA ASP A 102 21.61 3.44 10.53
C ASP A 102 21.65 2.17 11.40
N ALA A 103 21.47 1.04 10.75
CA ALA A 103 21.52 -0.26 11.44
C ALA A 103 22.96 -0.76 11.55
#